data_f682aa327ec047fa87044378a46cab6b
#
_entry.id   f682aa327ec047fa87044378a46cab6b
#
_cell.length_a   1.000
_cell.length_b   1.000
_cell.length_c   1.000
_cell.angle_alpha   90.00
_cell.angle_beta   90.00
_cell.angle_gamma   90.00
#
_symmetry.space_group_name_H-M   'P 1'
#
loop_
_entity.id
_entity.type
_entity.pdbx_description
1 polymer ?
#
loop_
_entity_poly.entity_id
_entity_poly.type
_entity_poly.pdbx_seq_one_letter_code
_entity_poly.pdbx_strand_id
1 'polypeptide(L)'
;MXXGARXXVRLGAXXXGSDYXVFLDHLGIPAXXXXFSSGNXIYHSRYDSHWFFXTXXDPGXXFGEKQXELVAIFLXXMANADVLPFTYTSTTETIDRYLDEXDEELKKRDLNESINLATIHAANAELQATATVLDGEIRRISQMSAAEIDRQSESIKQLNNLLLKAEQGFLHQDGLPGRPWYRHQIYAPGFYTGYGVKTLPGVREAIEKRDVREAEQMNRSSAWFEKHYQG
;
A
#
# COMPACT_ATOMS: atom_id res chain seq x y z
N MET A 1 28.18 14.99 -13.35
CA MET A 1 27.01 14.32 -13.94
C MET A 1 25.82 14.52 -13.01
N UNK A 2 24.75 15.06 -13.36
CA UNK A 2 23.73 15.33 -12.62
C UNK A 2 23.03 14.15 -12.35
N UNK A 3 22.83 13.87 -11.49
CA UNK A 3 22.13 12.92 -11.14
C UNK A 3 20.88 13.22 -11.60
N GLY A 4 20.55 12.67 -12.48
CA GLY A 4 19.20 12.73 -13.01
C GLY A 4 18.19 12.40 -11.91
N ALA A 5 17.12 13.17 -11.83
CA ALA A 5 16.03 12.91 -10.89
C ALA A 5 15.52 11.47 -11.13
N ARG A 6 15.63 10.62 -10.12
CA ARG A 6 15.12 9.24 -10.24
C ARG A 6 13.60 9.28 -10.37
N UNK A 7 13.13 8.87 -11.32
CA UNK A 7 11.81 8.91 -11.53
C UNK A 7 11.23 8.00 -10.55
N UNK A 8 10.68 8.21 -9.89
CA UNK A 8 10.04 7.47 -9.02
C UNK A 8 9.03 6.79 -9.76
N VAL A 9 9.13 5.61 -9.75
CA VAL A 9 8.11 4.70 -10.31
C VAL A 9 6.94 4.63 -9.34
N ARG A 10 5.81 5.11 -9.75
CA ARG A 10 4.59 5.03 -8.93
C ARG A 10 4.09 3.58 -8.90
N LEU A 11 3.94 3.06 -7.70
CA LEU A 11 3.36 1.72 -7.50
C LEU A 11 1.83 1.88 -7.43
N GLY A 12 1.10 1.02 -8.19
CA GLY A 12 -0.36 0.94 -8.12
C GLY A 12 -0.78 0.05 -6.95
N ALA A 13 -2.03 0.20 -6.55
CA ALA A 13 -2.63 -0.75 -5.62
C ALA A 13 -2.75 -2.12 -6.30
N UNK A 14 -2.43 -3.12 -5.63
CA UNK A 14 -2.39 -4.42 -6.16
C UNK A 14 -3.77 -4.93 -6.47
N UNK A 15 -4.08 -5.72 -7.43
CA UNK A 15 -5.35 -6.23 -7.85
C UNK A 15 -5.81 -7.18 -6.78
N UNK A 16 -6.80 -7.23 -6.44
CA UNK A 16 -7.41 -8.02 -5.45
C UNK A 16 -7.52 -9.47 -5.75
N GLY A 17 -7.36 -9.94 -6.90
CA GLY A 17 -7.41 -11.33 -7.37
C GLY A 17 -6.12 -12.12 -7.15
N SER A 18 -5.39 -11.86 -6.12
CA SER A 18 -4.09 -12.49 -5.85
C SER A 18 -3.96 -12.90 -4.38
N ASP A 19 -3.04 -13.80 -4.09
CA ASP A 19 -2.83 -14.44 -2.78
C ASP A 19 -2.45 -13.44 -1.68
N TYR A 20 -1.98 -12.26 -2.02
CA TYR A 20 -1.67 -11.23 -1.03
C TYR A 20 -2.88 -10.76 -0.18
N UNK A 21 -3.89 -10.90 -0.58
CA UNK A 21 -5.05 -10.48 0.08
C UNK A 21 -5.10 -10.87 1.51
N VAL A 22 -4.58 -12.15 1.86
CA VAL A 22 -4.51 -12.61 3.25
C VAL A 22 -3.47 -11.80 4.03
N PHE A 23 -2.32 -11.58 3.42
CA PHE A 23 -1.20 -10.91 4.10
C PHE A 23 -1.51 -9.43 4.33
N LEU A 24 -1.87 -8.71 3.29
CA LEU A 24 -2.10 -7.26 3.40
C LEU A 24 -3.47 -6.94 4.04
N ASP A 25 -4.56 -7.47 3.46
CA ASP A 25 -5.92 -7.02 3.80
C ASP A 25 -6.39 -7.53 5.16
N HIS A 26 -5.80 -8.63 5.64
CA HIS A 26 -6.20 -9.24 6.92
C HIS A 26 -5.13 -9.11 7.99
N LEU A 27 -3.87 -9.41 7.66
CA LEU A 27 -2.76 -9.47 8.64
C LEU A 27 -1.94 -8.18 8.71
N GLY A 28 -2.07 -7.26 7.74
CA GLY A 28 -1.28 -6.02 7.70
C GLY A 28 0.19 -6.30 7.48
N ILE A 29 0.50 -7.25 6.58
CA ILE A 29 1.88 -7.55 6.19
C ILE A 29 2.11 -6.93 4.81
N PRO A 30 3.09 -6.03 4.64
CA PRO A 30 3.36 -5.39 3.36
C PRO A 30 3.60 -6.43 2.26
N ALA A 31 2.98 -6.24 1.13
CA ALA A 31 3.10 -7.15 -0.02
C ALA A 31 3.48 -6.35 -1.27
N UNK A 32 4.29 -6.93 -2.20
CA UNK A 32 4.68 -6.33 -3.41
C UNK A 32 4.39 -7.29 -4.52
N UNK A 33 3.90 -6.99 -5.65
CA UNK A 33 3.72 -7.75 -6.81
C UNK A 33 4.54 -7.14 -7.88
N UNK A 34 5.37 -7.80 -8.47
CA UNK A 34 6.12 -7.45 -9.54
C UNK A 34 5.65 -8.28 -10.67
N UNK A 35 5.10 -7.68 -11.64
CA UNK A 35 4.54 -8.33 -12.70
C UNK A 35 4.83 -7.58 -13.93
N PHE A 36 5.06 -8.29 -15.06
CA PHE A 36 4.94 -7.76 -16.42
C PHE A 36 3.52 -8.04 -16.90
N SER A 37 2.88 -7.06 -17.47
CA SER A 37 1.50 -7.24 -17.97
C SER A 37 1.41 -6.96 -19.47
N SER A 38 0.49 -7.62 -20.15
CA SER A 38 0.16 -7.39 -21.56
C SER A 38 -1.35 -7.19 -21.70
N GLY A 39 -1.74 -6.55 -22.80
CA GLY A 39 -3.15 -6.22 -23.04
C GLY A 39 -3.94 -7.32 -23.71
N ASN A 40 -3.65 -8.58 -23.41
CA ASN A 40 -4.40 -9.69 -24.07
C ASN A 40 -5.63 -10.15 -23.29
N UNK A 41 -6.33 -10.64 -23.86
CA UNK A 41 -7.58 -10.92 -23.32
C UNK A 41 -7.87 -12.36 -23.13
N ILE A 42 -6.90 -13.08 -23.02
CA ILE A 42 -7.12 -14.54 -22.87
C ILE A 42 -7.12 -15.00 -21.41
N TYR A 43 -6.90 -14.10 -20.49
CA TYR A 43 -6.87 -14.36 -19.05
C TYR A 43 -8.10 -15.16 -18.60
N HIS A 44 -7.87 -16.24 -17.86
CA HIS A 44 -8.89 -17.18 -17.37
C HIS A 44 -9.61 -17.96 -18.48
N SER A 45 -9.08 -17.97 -19.70
CA SER A 45 -9.63 -18.80 -20.76
C SER A 45 -8.77 -20.06 -20.96
N ARG A 46 -9.30 -21.05 -21.64
CA ARG A 46 -8.55 -22.26 -21.97
C ARG A 46 -7.44 -22.02 -23.00
N TYR A 47 -7.38 -20.82 -23.58
CA TYR A 47 -6.30 -20.43 -24.49
C TYR A 47 -5.08 -19.91 -23.71
N ASP A 48 -5.23 -19.59 -22.41
CA ASP A 48 -4.13 -19.17 -21.54
C ASP A 48 -3.33 -20.39 -21.09
N SER A 49 -2.54 -20.91 -22.01
CA SER A 49 -1.80 -22.16 -21.88
C SER A 49 -0.29 -21.94 -21.94
N HIS A 50 0.44 -22.92 -21.48
CA HIS A 50 1.92 -22.93 -21.56
C HIS A 50 2.39 -22.68 -23.01
N TRP A 51 1.74 -23.37 -23.99
CA TRP A 51 2.07 -23.16 -25.38
C TRP A 51 1.91 -21.71 -25.81
N PHE A 52 0.81 -21.10 -25.45
CA PHE A 52 0.55 -19.67 -25.75
C PHE A 52 1.59 -18.77 -25.08
N PHE A 53 1.92 -19.06 -23.88
CA PHE A 53 2.94 -18.31 -23.15
C PHE A 53 4.29 -18.35 -23.88
N UNK A 54 4.66 -19.33 -24.10
CA UNK A 54 5.90 -19.52 -24.68
C UNK A 54 5.97 -19.17 -26.10
N THR A 55 4.98 -19.18 -26.75
CA THR A 55 4.94 -18.85 -28.20
C THR A 55 4.57 -17.36 -28.45
N UNK A 56 3.55 -16.92 -27.62
CA UNK A 56 3.05 -15.65 -27.92
C UNK A 56 3.26 -14.61 -26.89
N UNK A 57 3.51 -15.03 -25.58
CA UNK A 57 3.61 -14.09 -24.55
C UNK A 57 5.00 -13.72 -24.29
N ASP A 58 5.90 -14.69 -24.14
CA ASP A 58 7.31 -14.47 -23.82
C ASP A 58 8.23 -15.46 -24.57
N PRO A 59 8.30 -15.39 -25.88
CA PRO A 59 9.18 -16.29 -26.66
C PRO A 59 10.63 -16.17 -26.20
N GLY A 60 11.16 -17.25 -25.70
CA GLY A 60 12.50 -17.36 -25.20
C GLY A 60 12.74 -16.90 -23.73
N UNK A 61 11.64 -16.53 -23.03
CA UNK A 61 11.65 -16.26 -21.65
C UNK A 61 12.39 -15.03 -21.24
N UNK A 62 12.34 -14.12 -21.92
CA UNK A 62 13.02 -12.97 -21.70
C UNK A 62 12.49 -12.18 -20.59
N PHE A 63 11.19 -12.02 -20.54
CA PHE A 63 10.55 -11.26 -19.46
C PHE A 63 10.54 -12.07 -18.16
N GLY A 64 10.31 -13.38 -18.26
CA GLY A 64 10.36 -14.28 -17.10
C GLY A 64 11.70 -14.24 -16.38
N GLU A 65 12.79 -14.29 -17.13
CA GLU A 65 14.15 -14.17 -16.57
C GLU A 65 14.34 -12.82 -15.85
N LYS A 66 13.90 -11.75 -16.48
CA LYS A 66 14.05 -10.41 -15.90
C LYS A 66 13.19 -10.21 -14.65
N GLN A 67 12.09 -10.86 -14.60
CA GLN A 67 11.26 -10.86 -13.39
C GLN A 67 11.94 -11.59 -12.23
N UNK A 68 12.36 -12.50 -12.50
CA UNK A 68 13.03 -13.25 -11.57
C UNK A 68 14.25 -12.60 -11.07
N GLU A 69 14.99 -12.03 -11.94
CA GLU A 69 16.17 -11.22 -11.62
C GLU A 69 15.80 -10.04 -10.71
N LEU A 70 14.78 -9.29 -11.09
CA LEU A 70 14.25 -8.17 -10.30
C LEU A 70 13.82 -8.62 -8.89
N VAL A 71 13.08 -9.71 -8.79
CA VAL A 71 12.61 -10.25 -7.50
C VAL A 71 13.81 -10.70 -6.66
N ALA A 72 14.80 -11.38 -7.26
CA ALA A 72 16.00 -11.82 -6.54
C ALA A 72 16.79 -10.61 -5.99
N ILE A 73 16.95 -9.56 -6.78
CA ILE A 73 17.62 -8.33 -6.36
C ILE A 73 16.86 -7.68 -5.20
N PHE A 74 15.53 -7.59 -5.31
CA PHE A 74 14.68 -7.05 -4.26
C PHE A 74 14.83 -7.84 -2.96
N LEU A 75 14.76 -9.15 -3.03
CA LEU A 75 14.94 -10.01 -1.88
C LEU A 75 16.34 -9.87 -1.25
N UNK A 76 17.22 -9.77 -2.08
CA UNK A 76 18.52 -9.58 -1.62
C UNK A 76 18.71 -8.26 -0.99
N UNK A 77 18.07 -7.26 -1.36
CA UNK A 77 18.12 -6.02 -0.86
C UNK A 77 17.49 -5.94 0.45
N MET A 78 16.31 -6.54 0.61
CA MET A 78 15.56 -6.57 1.85
C MET A 78 16.24 -7.41 2.93
N ALA A 79 16.70 -8.60 2.57
CA ALA A 79 17.27 -9.55 3.53
C ALA A 79 18.61 -9.12 4.12
N ASN A 80 19.35 -8.29 3.42
CA ASN A 80 20.70 -7.87 3.84
C ASN A 80 20.75 -6.41 4.34
N ALA A 81 19.64 -5.72 4.37
CA ALA A 81 19.58 -4.33 4.82
C ALA A 81 19.77 -4.27 6.34
N ASP A 82 20.68 -3.45 6.81
CA ASP A 82 20.84 -3.16 8.25
C ASP A 82 19.57 -2.51 8.82
N VAL A 83 19.03 -1.52 8.08
CA VAL A 83 17.72 -0.94 8.36
C VAL A 83 16.83 -1.18 7.16
N LEU A 84 15.59 -1.60 7.40
CA LEU A 84 14.62 -1.90 6.32
C LEU A 84 14.40 -0.64 5.48
N PRO A 85 14.57 -0.73 4.14
CA PRO A 85 14.56 0.45 3.27
C PRO A 85 13.14 0.88 2.87
N PHE A 86 12.26 1.01 3.85
CA PHE A 86 10.89 1.47 3.63
C PHE A 86 10.86 3.00 3.48
N THR A 87 9.83 3.51 2.82
CA THR A 87 9.59 4.94 2.62
C THR A 87 8.13 5.24 2.96
N TYR A 88 7.91 5.80 4.12
CA TYR A 88 6.56 6.04 4.67
C TYR A 88 5.91 7.30 4.11
N THR A 89 6.71 8.30 3.70
CA THR A 89 6.16 9.48 3.01
C THR A 89 5.45 9.09 1.71
N SER A 90 5.91 8.04 1.01
CA SER A 90 5.22 7.53 -0.19
C SER A 90 3.82 7.02 0.13
N THR A 91 3.64 6.43 1.32
CA THR A 91 2.32 5.95 1.78
C THR A 91 1.38 7.13 2.01
N THR A 92 1.85 8.15 2.74
CA THR A 92 1.00 9.31 3.05
C THR A 92 0.65 10.12 1.80
N GLU A 93 1.58 10.26 0.86
CA GLU A 93 1.33 10.90 -0.44
C GLU A 93 0.29 10.11 -1.26
N THR A 94 0.32 8.79 -1.14
CA THR A 94 -0.64 7.91 -1.80
C THR A 94 -2.03 8.06 -1.18
N ILE A 95 -2.10 8.13 0.15
CA ILE A 95 -3.36 8.36 0.88
C ILE A 95 -3.94 9.74 0.49
N ASP A 96 -3.12 10.79 0.43
CA ASP A 96 -3.58 12.12 -0.02
C ASP A 96 -4.25 12.05 -1.38
N ARG A 97 -3.62 11.37 -2.33
CA ARG A 97 -4.18 11.20 -3.67
C ARG A 97 -5.52 10.48 -3.65
N TYR A 98 -5.67 9.46 -2.80
CA TYR A 98 -6.94 8.73 -2.65
C TYR A 98 -8.02 9.61 -1.99
N LEU A 99 -7.63 10.48 -1.07
CA LEU A 99 -8.53 11.44 -0.43
C LEU A 99 -8.99 12.49 -1.45
N ASP A 100 -8.09 12.99 -2.27
CA ASP A 100 -8.43 13.91 -3.38
C ASP A 100 -9.46 13.27 -4.31
N GLU A 101 -9.26 12.02 -4.65
CA GLU A 101 -10.26 11.28 -5.43
C GLU A 101 -11.62 11.17 -4.73
N UNK A 102 -11.60 10.99 -3.46
CA UNK A 102 -12.72 10.87 -2.73
C UNK A 102 -13.41 12.10 -2.65
N ASP A 103 -12.71 13.37 -2.59
CA ASP A 103 -13.31 14.71 -2.62
C ASP A 103 -13.95 15.04 -3.97
N GLU A 104 -13.30 14.67 -5.04
CA GLU A 104 -13.87 14.83 -6.39
C GLU A 104 -15.13 14.01 -6.57
N GLU A 105 -15.16 12.81 -6.01
CA GLU A 105 -16.36 11.94 -6.09
C GLU A 105 -17.53 12.52 -5.28
N LEU A 106 -17.25 13.13 -4.12
CA LEU A 106 -18.26 13.85 -3.32
C LEU A 106 -18.90 15.00 -4.13
N LYS A 107 -18.05 15.78 -4.81
CA LYS A 107 -18.54 16.89 -5.66
C LYS A 107 -19.41 16.37 -6.79
N LYS A 108 -18.98 15.33 -7.49
CA LYS A 108 -19.74 14.73 -8.62
C LYS A 108 -21.11 14.20 -8.19
N ARG A 109 -21.23 13.80 -6.93
CA ARG A 109 -22.47 13.22 -6.38
C ARG A 109 -23.33 14.22 -5.60
N ASP A 110 -22.89 15.46 -5.50
CA ASP A 110 -23.53 16.53 -4.70
C ASP A 110 -23.62 16.13 -3.22
N LEU A 111 -22.55 15.53 -2.68
CA LEU A 111 -22.46 15.07 -1.28
C LEU A 111 -21.47 15.87 -0.44
N ASN A 112 -20.75 16.81 -1.03
CA ASN A 112 -19.69 17.58 -0.38
C ASN A 112 -20.16 18.48 0.77
N GLU A 113 -21.47 18.78 0.84
CA GLU A 113 -22.03 19.51 1.98
C GLU A 113 -22.53 18.58 3.09
N SER A 114 -22.71 17.30 2.77
CA SER A 114 -23.23 16.29 3.72
C SER A 114 -22.14 15.42 4.33
N ILE A 115 -21.01 15.23 3.64
CA ILE A 115 -19.88 14.40 4.08
C ILE A 115 -18.61 15.25 4.05
N ASN A 116 -17.92 15.29 5.18
CA ASN A 116 -16.69 16.07 5.33
C ASN A 116 -15.53 15.14 5.71
N LEU A 117 -14.49 15.09 4.89
CA LEU A 117 -13.32 14.24 5.10
C LEU A 117 -12.18 14.95 5.84
N ALA A 118 -12.42 16.14 6.43
CA ALA A 118 -11.38 16.93 7.11
C ALA A 118 -10.65 16.14 8.20
N THR A 119 -11.34 15.25 8.91
CA THR A 119 -10.75 14.44 9.99
C THR A 119 -9.65 13.50 9.44
N ILE A 120 -9.96 12.79 8.36
CA ILE A 120 -8.99 11.85 7.78
C ILE A 120 -7.86 12.61 7.04
N HIS A 121 -8.15 13.76 6.43
CA HIS A 121 -7.10 14.64 5.88
C HIS A 121 -6.14 15.10 6.97
N ALA A 122 -6.66 15.55 8.11
CA ALA A 122 -5.83 15.99 9.25
C ALA A 122 -4.98 14.85 9.79
N ALA A 123 -5.58 13.66 9.95
CA ALA A 123 -4.86 12.48 10.43
C ALA A 123 -3.72 12.11 9.47
N ASN A 124 -3.95 12.16 8.15
CA ASN A 124 -2.90 11.86 7.17
C ASN A 124 -1.79 12.92 7.18
N ALA A 125 -2.13 14.19 7.42
CA ALA A 125 -1.12 15.26 7.53
C ALA A 125 -0.20 15.03 8.74
N GLU A 126 -0.74 14.59 9.87
CA GLU A 126 0.05 14.26 11.07
C GLU A 126 0.93 13.02 10.81
N LEU A 127 0.37 12.00 10.16
CA LEU A 127 1.11 10.81 9.76
C LEU A 127 2.26 11.18 8.81
N GLN A 128 2.04 12.11 7.89
CA GLN A 128 3.07 12.58 6.95
C GLN A 128 4.22 13.28 7.67
N ALA A 129 3.92 14.09 8.69
CA ALA A 129 4.95 14.74 9.49
C ALA A 129 5.84 13.70 10.19
N THR A 130 5.22 12.68 10.79
CA THR A 130 5.92 11.55 11.43
C THR A 130 6.74 10.74 10.40
N ALA A 131 6.13 10.43 9.27
CA ALA A 131 6.77 9.69 8.17
C ALA A 131 8.03 10.40 7.66
N THR A 132 7.99 11.73 7.59
CA THR A 132 9.13 12.55 7.13
C THR A 132 10.33 12.38 8.08
N VAL A 133 10.08 12.41 9.38
CA VAL A 133 11.12 12.22 10.40
C VAL A 133 11.68 10.79 10.31
N LEU A 134 10.79 9.80 10.20
CA LEU A 134 11.17 8.38 10.14
C LEU A 134 12.00 8.08 8.89
N ASP A 135 11.58 8.57 7.72
CA ASP A 135 12.32 8.40 6.46
C ASP A 135 13.70 9.05 6.54
N GLY A 136 13.81 10.18 7.24
CA GLY A 136 15.10 10.83 7.52
C GLY A 136 16.02 9.96 8.36
N GLU A 137 15.47 9.32 9.38
CA GLU A 137 16.23 8.43 10.27
C GLU A 137 16.67 7.15 9.54
N ILE A 138 15.78 6.53 8.77
CA ILE A 138 16.11 5.36 7.94
C ILE A 138 17.28 5.71 6.99
N ARG A 139 17.18 6.86 6.34
CA ARG A 139 18.26 7.33 5.43
C ARG A 139 19.57 7.55 6.19
N ARG A 140 19.52 8.14 7.39
CA ARG A 140 20.69 8.38 8.22
C ARG A 140 21.37 7.05 8.57
N ILE A 141 20.60 6.07 9.03
CA ILE A 141 21.12 4.74 9.41
C ILE A 141 21.71 4.03 8.19
N SER A 142 21.07 4.12 7.03
CA SER A 142 21.55 3.47 5.80
C SER A 142 22.91 3.99 5.32
N GLN A 143 23.37 5.12 5.85
CA GLN A 143 24.66 5.74 5.51
C GLN A 143 25.72 5.52 6.58
N MET A 144 25.41 4.79 7.65
CA MET A 144 26.36 4.51 8.74
C MET A 144 27.44 3.53 8.30
N SER A 145 28.63 3.66 8.88
CA SER A 145 29.70 2.67 8.74
C SER A 145 29.33 1.39 9.51
N ALA A 146 29.97 0.28 9.16
CA ALA A 146 29.78 -1.00 9.85
C ALA A 146 30.01 -0.90 11.36
N ALA A 147 31.00 -0.13 11.78
CA ALA A 147 31.31 0.08 13.21
C ALA A 147 30.19 0.84 13.93
N GLU A 148 29.54 1.79 13.27
CA GLU A 148 28.37 2.51 13.82
C GLU A 148 27.15 1.60 13.92
N ILE A 149 26.91 0.79 12.88
CA ILE A 149 25.83 -0.22 12.87
C ILE A 149 26.03 -1.19 14.05
N ASP A 150 27.23 -1.72 14.23
CA ASP A 150 27.53 -2.65 15.35
C ASP A 150 27.20 -2.00 16.71
N ARG A 151 27.63 -0.75 16.92
CA ARG A 151 27.38 -0.03 18.18
C ARG A 151 25.90 0.20 18.46
N GLN A 152 25.06 0.32 17.40
CA GLN A 152 23.64 0.62 17.52
C GLN A 152 22.75 -0.58 17.14
N SER A 153 23.34 -1.78 17.03
CA SER A 153 22.66 -2.95 16.48
C SER A 153 21.34 -3.28 17.18
N GLU A 154 21.28 -3.16 18.51
CA GLU A 154 20.05 -3.45 19.26
C GLU A 154 18.94 -2.42 18.98
N SER A 155 19.30 -1.14 18.91
CA SER A 155 18.32 -0.08 18.58
C SER A 155 17.81 -0.23 17.14
N ILE A 156 18.69 -0.55 16.20
CA ILE A 156 18.32 -0.78 14.80
C ILE A 156 17.41 -2.00 14.68
N LYS A 157 17.69 -3.07 15.43
CA LYS A 157 16.85 -4.27 15.47
C LYS A 157 15.44 -3.93 16.01
N GLN A 158 15.37 -3.12 17.08
CA GLN A 158 14.09 -2.67 17.63
C GLN A 158 13.32 -1.82 16.60
N LEU A 159 14.02 -0.90 15.93
CA LEU A 159 13.42 -0.10 14.86
C LEU A 159 12.87 -1.01 13.75
N ASN A 160 13.66 -1.96 13.25
CA ASN A 160 13.21 -2.89 12.21
C ASN A 160 11.95 -3.66 12.63
N ASN A 161 11.85 -4.06 13.89
CA ASN A 161 10.65 -4.73 14.41
C ASN A 161 9.42 -3.81 14.36
N LEU A 162 9.59 -2.51 14.62
CA LEU A 162 8.50 -1.53 14.49
C LEU A 162 8.14 -1.30 13.01
N LEU A 163 9.15 -1.16 12.15
CA LEU A 163 8.93 -0.97 10.70
C LEU A 163 8.13 -2.14 10.10
N LEU A 164 8.43 -3.37 10.50
CA LEU A 164 7.70 -4.57 10.03
C LEU A 164 6.22 -4.56 10.45
N LYS A 165 5.90 -3.88 11.57
CA LYS A 165 4.54 -3.83 12.11
C LYS A 165 3.77 -2.57 11.69
N ALA A 166 4.42 -1.63 11.04
CA ALA A 166 3.80 -0.34 10.71
C ALA A 166 2.51 -0.50 9.88
N GLU A 167 2.50 -1.45 8.93
CA GLU A 167 1.33 -1.73 8.09
C GLU A 167 0.11 -2.15 8.92
N GLN A 168 0.34 -2.79 10.07
CA GLN A 168 -0.74 -3.21 10.99
C GLN A 168 -1.50 -2.01 11.57
N GLY A 169 -0.88 -0.82 11.58
CA GLY A 169 -1.55 0.41 11.97
C GLY A 169 -2.74 0.78 11.09
N PHE A 170 -2.81 0.23 9.87
CA PHE A 170 -3.93 0.45 8.97
C PHE A 170 -5.06 -0.58 9.13
N LEU A 171 -4.94 -1.51 10.09
CA LEU A 171 -5.99 -2.51 10.34
C LEU A 171 -7.00 -2.01 11.36
N HIS A 172 -8.29 -2.20 11.09
CA HIS A 172 -9.35 -1.99 12.05
C HIS A 172 -9.84 -3.34 12.57
N GLN A 173 -10.02 -3.45 13.89
CA GLN A 173 -10.39 -4.71 14.54
C GLN A 173 -11.73 -5.26 14.01
N ASP A 174 -12.71 -4.38 13.79
CA ASP A 174 -14.05 -4.78 13.32
C ASP A 174 -14.11 -4.98 11.80
N GLY A 175 -13.04 -4.64 11.09
CA GLY A 175 -12.98 -4.74 9.63
C GLY A 175 -13.89 -3.74 8.93
N LEU A 176 -14.21 -4.04 7.68
CA LEU A 176 -15.05 -3.19 6.82
C LEU A 176 -16.53 -3.53 7.01
N PRO A 177 -17.44 -2.56 6.83
CA PRO A 177 -18.88 -2.81 6.93
C PRO A 177 -19.33 -3.99 6.06
N GLY A 178 -20.05 -4.94 6.68
CA GLY A 178 -20.59 -6.11 6.00
C GLY A 178 -19.58 -7.18 5.63
N ARG A 179 -18.29 -6.96 5.89
CA ARG A 179 -17.23 -7.95 5.57
C ARG A 179 -16.04 -7.80 6.52
N PRO A 180 -16.23 -8.18 7.80
CA PRO A 180 -15.25 -7.94 8.86
C PRO A 180 -13.91 -8.66 8.66
N TRP A 181 -13.83 -9.63 7.76
CA TRP A 181 -12.58 -10.30 7.44
C TRP A 181 -11.58 -9.33 6.81
N TYR A 182 -12.06 -8.35 6.00
CA TYR A 182 -11.21 -7.32 5.39
C TYR A 182 -10.98 -6.23 6.42
N ARG A 183 -9.79 -6.19 6.98
CA ARG A 183 -9.46 -5.32 8.12
C ARG A 183 -8.69 -4.07 7.71
N HIS A 184 -8.02 -4.11 6.55
CA HIS A 184 -7.17 -3.01 6.07
C HIS A 184 -8.03 -1.83 5.60
N GLN A 185 -7.72 -0.64 6.10
CA GLN A 185 -8.55 0.55 5.85
C GLN A 185 -8.15 1.30 4.57
N ILE A 186 -6.97 0.98 4.01
CA ILE A 186 -6.51 1.63 2.77
C ILE A 186 -6.87 0.79 1.55
N TYR A 187 -6.86 -0.54 1.66
CA TYR A 187 -7.04 -1.46 0.52
C TYR A 187 -8.00 -2.60 0.86
N ALA A 188 -8.88 -2.92 -0.09
CA ALA A 188 -9.67 -4.15 -0.07
C ALA A 188 -10.22 -4.40 -1.48
N PRO A 189 -10.60 -5.63 -1.82
CA PRO A 189 -11.41 -5.85 -3.03
C PRO A 189 -12.72 -5.05 -2.92
N GLY A 190 -13.21 -4.49 -4.01
CA GLY A 190 -14.49 -3.79 -4.00
C GLY A 190 -15.63 -4.75 -3.66
N PHE A 191 -16.63 -4.27 -2.92
CA PHE A 191 -17.76 -5.10 -2.44
C PHE A 191 -18.47 -5.81 -3.60
N TYR A 192 -18.58 -5.14 -4.74
CA TYR A 192 -19.28 -5.67 -5.92
C TYR A 192 -18.37 -5.90 -7.13
N THR A 193 -17.07 -5.64 -7.03
CA THR A 193 -16.18 -5.63 -8.20
C THR A 193 -15.21 -6.82 -8.27
N GLY A 194 -15.20 -7.68 -7.27
CA GLY A 194 -14.32 -8.85 -7.26
C GLY A 194 -12.84 -8.49 -7.30
N TYR A 195 -12.22 -8.60 -8.45
CA TYR A 195 -10.78 -8.35 -8.62
C TYR A 195 -10.37 -6.88 -8.48
N GLY A 196 -11.32 -5.97 -8.62
CA GLY A 196 -11.02 -4.54 -8.56
C GLY A 196 -10.72 -4.09 -7.13
N VAL A 197 -9.52 -3.54 -6.91
CA VAL A 197 -9.17 -2.96 -5.61
C VAL A 197 -9.96 -1.67 -5.38
N LYS A 198 -10.45 -1.49 -4.15
CA LYS A 198 -10.98 -0.22 -3.67
C LYS A 198 -9.96 0.39 -2.72
N THR A 199 -9.65 1.64 -2.93
CA THR A 199 -8.79 2.43 -2.05
C THR A 199 -9.67 3.20 -1.06
N LEU A 200 -9.26 3.25 0.21
CA LEU A 200 -10.05 3.78 1.32
C LEU A 200 -11.47 3.18 1.29
N PRO A 201 -11.57 1.83 1.26
CA PRO A 201 -12.82 1.14 0.89
C PRO A 201 -14.02 1.51 1.75
N GLY A 202 -13.83 1.67 3.06
CA GLY A 202 -14.92 2.02 3.97
C GLY A 202 -15.59 3.35 3.61
N VAL A 203 -14.77 4.37 3.39
CA VAL A 203 -15.25 5.72 3.04
C VAL A 203 -15.78 5.75 1.61
N ARG A 204 -15.00 5.21 0.66
CA ARG A 204 -15.35 5.24 -0.77
C ARG A 204 -16.68 4.54 -1.05
N GLU A 205 -16.87 3.35 -0.48
CA GLU A 205 -18.10 2.58 -0.70
C GLU A 205 -19.32 3.23 -0.05
N ALA A 206 -19.15 3.88 1.12
CA ALA A 206 -20.21 4.64 1.76
C ALA A 206 -20.64 5.83 0.88
N ILE A 207 -19.68 6.53 0.27
CA ILE A 207 -19.95 7.63 -0.68
C ILE A 207 -20.71 7.09 -1.90
N GLU A 208 -20.29 5.95 -2.45
CA GLU A 208 -20.93 5.32 -3.61
C GLU A 208 -22.39 4.93 -3.32
N LYS A 209 -22.67 4.46 -2.09
CA LYS A 209 -24.01 4.12 -1.61
C LYS A 209 -24.85 5.35 -1.23
N ARG A 210 -24.25 6.52 -1.14
CA ARG A 210 -24.82 7.76 -0.60
C ARG A 210 -25.21 7.61 0.89
N ASP A 211 -24.48 6.78 1.63
CA ASP A 211 -24.74 6.55 3.06
C ASP A 211 -23.87 7.50 3.90
N VAL A 212 -24.44 8.67 4.20
CA VAL A 212 -23.77 9.73 4.96
C VAL A 212 -23.33 9.24 6.35
N ARG A 213 -24.18 8.45 7.02
CA ARG A 213 -23.88 7.93 8.36
C ARG A 213 -22.69 6.96 8.33
N GLU A 214 -22.69 6.04 7.38
CA GLU A 214 -21.58 5.08 7.21
C GLU A 214 -20.29 5.83 6.84
N ALA A 215 -20.38 6.82 5.94
CA ALA A 215 -19.22 7.62 5.53
C ALA A 215 -18.61 8.37 6.71
N GLU A 216 -19.41 9.00 7.57
CA GLU A 216 -18.94 9.68 8.78
C GLU A 216 -18.34 8.72 9.79
N GLN A 217 -18.94 7.54 9.94
CA GLN A 217 -18.41 6.50 10.83
C GLN A 217 -17.03 6.03 10.36
N MET A 218 -16.88 5.75 9.06
CA MET A 218 -15.62 5.29 8.49
C MET A 218 -14.56 6.39 8.48
N ASN A 219 -14.95 7.65 8.28
CA ASN A 219 -14.05 8.80 8.41
C ASN A 219 -13.45 8.89 9.83
N ARG A 220 -14.28 8.68 10.85
CA ARG A 220 -13.82 8.66 12.26
C ARG A 220 -12.97 7.41 12.56
N SER A 221 -13.33 6.26 12.01
CA SER A 221 -12.58 5.01 12.20
C SER A 221 -11.21 5.08 11.52
N SER A 222 -11.14 5.74 10.36
CA SER A 222 -9.87 5.92 9.63
C SER A 222 -8.93 6.90 10.35
N ALA A 223 -9.47 7.84 11.14
CA ALA A 223 -8.68 8.72 12.00
C ALA A 223 -8.07 7.97 13.20
N TRP A 224 -8.35 6.67 13.34
CA TRP A 224 -7.79 5.76 14.36
C TRP A 224 -6.27 5.63 14.24
N PHE A 225 -5.69 6.00 13.13
CA PHE A 225 -4.22 6.04 12.92
C PHE A 225 -3.50 6.86 13.99
N GLU A 226 -4.17 7.88 14.55
CA GLU A 226 -3.58 8.77 15.57
C GLU A 226 -3.30 8.06 16.90
N LYS A 227 -4.13 7.10 17.30
CA LYS A 227 -4.11 6.56 18.67
C LYS A 227 -3.05 5.48 18.94
N HIS A 228 -2.52 4.85 17.92
CA HIS A 228 -1.61 3.72 18.09
C HIS A 228 -0.12 4.07 17.88
N TYR A 229 0.17 5.30 17.46
CA TYR A 229 1.56 5.76 17.28
C TYR A 229 2.03 6.75 18.36
N GLN A 230 1.22 7.00 19.39
CA GLN A 230 1.60 7.89 20.49
C GLN A 230 2.11 7.13 21.74
N GLY A 231 2.39 5.81 21.65
CA GLY A 231 2.90 5.03 22.76
C GLY A 231 4.35 4.59 22.61
#